data_3bd7b9a2eb52b0679c630b50e9850ef1
#
_entry.id   3bd7b9a2eb52b0679c630b50e9850ef1
#
_cell.length_a   1.000
_cell.length_b   1.000
_cell.length_c   1.000
_cell.angle_alpha   90.00
_cell.angle_beta   90.00
_cell.angle_gamma   90.00
#
_symmetry.space_group_name_H-M   'P 1'
#
loop_
_entity.id
_entity.type
_entity.pdbx_description
1 polymer ?
#
loop_
_entity_poly.entity_id
_entity_poly.type
_entity_poly.pdbx_seq_one_letter_code
_entity_poly.pdbx_strand_id
1 'polypeptide(L)'
;MERSHVVFLSLQDRPPRPIAAPERAVLCLGNFDGVHVAHRALLRAGVRSARAGGCPCGVFCFYRPSSDYFPALPAPEAAYASGTHLCSLSEKLARFAEEGVDFVWLCSFSAVRDIPAGDFPELLRTGCGCQGVVCGFNYRYGAGGAGTAAMLAAAFSCPSDVPPVVLPEMRLADGTVSSSRIRAALRSGDPRLAAALSGRAYSLEGCVVAGRHLGHRLGFPTANLYFPAGRLIPAHGVYAARVYTPDGVFPGVSNVGVRPTVDGSAHPRPNCETYVIGFSGNLYGRSIRVDFLEYLRPEQKFSDLDALRAAIARDAERAAELVLPE
;
A
#
# COMPACT_ATOMS: atom_id res chain seq x y z
N MET A 1 -25.99 -11.23 8.13
CA MET A 1 -25.06 -10.11 7.77
C MET A 1 -25.85 -9.09 6.98
N GLU A 2 -25.94 -7.87 7.47
CA GLU A 2 -26.54 -6.79 6.68
C GLU A 2 -25.72 -6.56 5.42
N ARG A 3 -26.38 -6.59 4.24
CA ARG A 3 -25.73 -6.47 2.92
C ARG A 3 -24.97 -5.15 2.71
N SER A 4 -25.07 -4.19 3.61
CA SER A 4 -24.45 -2.86 3.53
C SER A 4 -22.94 -2.82 3.82
N HIS A 5 -22.33 -3.93 4.28
CA HIS A 5 -20.93 -3.97 4.71
C HIS A 5 -20.03 -4.92 3.90
N VAL A 6 -20.56 -5.51 2.83
CA VAL A 6 -19.84 -6.47 1.99
C VAL A 6 -20.04 -6.12 0.52
N VAL A 7 -18.94 -6.01 -0.21
CA VAL A 7 -18.95 -5.73 -1.64
C VAL A 7 -18.03 -6.71 -2.36
N PHE A 8 -18.54 -7.32 -3.43
CA PHE A 8 -17.74 -8.08 -4.39
C PHE A 8 -17.39 -7.19 -5.57
N LEU A 9 -16.11 -7.07 -5.91
CA LEU A 9 -15.63 -6.28 -7.02
C LEU A 9 -14.88 -7.17 -8.02
N SER A 10 -15.28 -7.15 -9.30
CA SER A 10 -14.49 -7.69 -10.38
C SER A 10 -13.21 -6.87 -10.57
N LEU A 11 -12.08 -7.52 -10.71
CA LEU A 11 -10.80 -6.89 -11.04
C LEU A 11 -10.45 -6.99 -12.54
N GLN A 12 -11.29 -7.66 -13.32
CA GLN A 12 -11.17 -7.74 -14.78
C GLN A 12 -11.62 -6.45 -15.47
N ASP A 13 -12.47 -5.67 -14.78
CA ASP A 13 -12.92 -4.35 -15.25
C ASP A 13 -12.01 -3.24 -14.73
N ARG A 14 -11.86 -2.17 -15.50
CA ARG A 14 -11.13 -0.96 -15.10
C ARG A 14 -11.99 0.29 -15.35
N PRO A 15 -12.50 0.93 -14.30
CA PRO A 15 -12.37 0.64 -12.86
C PRO A 15 -13.10 -0.64 -12.43
N PRO A 16 -12.72 -1.25 -11.28
CA PRO A 16 -13.41 -2.42 -10.71
C PRO A 16 -14.92 -2.21 -10.55
N ARG A 17 -15.73 -3.20 -10.91
CA ARG A 17 -17.19 -3.11 -10.86
C ARG A 17 -17.77 -4.06 -9.82
N PRO A 18 -18.88 -3.69 -9.15
CA PRO A 18 -19.63 -4.61 -8.32
C PRO A 18 -20.15 -5.82 -9.11
N ILE A 19 -20.03 -7.00 -8.52
CA ILE A 19 -20.52 -8.27 -9.06
C ILE A 19 -21.33 -9.04 -8.01
N ALA A 20 -22.11 -10.04 -8.44
CA ALA A 20 -22.69 -11.03 -7.54
C ALA A 20 -21.58 -11.94 -6.96
N ALA A 21 -21.85 -12.55 -5.80
CA ALA A 21 -20.95 -13.56 -5.24
C ALA A 21 -20.79 -14.73 -6.23
N PRO A 22 -19.56 -15.20 -6.49
CA PRO A 22 -19.34 -16.40 -7.31
C PRO A 22 -19.96 -17.64 -6.67
N GLU A 23 -20.44 -18.57 -7.50
CA GLU A 23 -20.95 -19.85 -7.01
C GLU A 23 -19.83 -20.80 -6.55
N ARG A 24 -18.66 -20.66 -7.17
CA ARG A 24 -17.44 -21.43 -6.86
C ARG A 24 -16.22 -20.52 -6.91
N ALA A 25 -15.33 -20.65 -5.93
CA ALA A 25 -14.10 -19.86 -5.92
C ALA A 25 -13.02 -20.48 -5.04
N VAL A 26 -11.74 -20.16 -5.34
CA VAL A 26 -10.64 -20.24 -4.38
C VAL A 26 -10.40 -18.86 -3.79
N LEU A 27 -10.28 -18.77 -2.47
CA LEU A 27 -10.05 -17.51 -1.77
C LEU A 27 -8.65 -17.42 -1.17
N CYS A 28 -7.95 -16.36 -1.50
CA CYS A 28 -6.75 -15.91 -0.81
C CYS A 28 -7.14 -15.09 0.42
N LEU A 29 -6.67 -15.48 1.60
CA LEU A 29 -7.06 -14.88 2.87
C LEU A 29 -5.90 -14.12 3.51
N GLY A 30 -6.12 -12.86 3.84
CA GLY A 30 -5.13 -12.00 4.47
C GLY A 30 -5.53 -10.53 4.50
N ASN A 31 -4.76 -9.72 5.23
CA ASN A 31 -4.97 -8.26 5.23
C ASN A 31 -4.33 -7.59 3.98
N PHE A 32 -3.30 -8.20 3.43
CA PHE A 32 -2.59 -7.76 2.22
C PHE A 32 -2.13 -6.30 2.24
N ASP A 33 -1.80 -5.75 3.43
CA ASP A 33 -1.27 -4.39 3.48
C ASP A 33 0.12 -4.31 2.85
N GLY A 34 0.25 -3.43 1.84
CA GLY A 34 1.45 -3.26 1.02
C GLY A 34 1.64 -4.30 -0.09
N VAL A 35 0.88 -5.41 -0.11
CA VAL A 35 0.98 -6.51 -1.10
C VAL A 35 2.45 -6.87 -1.37
N HIS A 36 3.20 -7.16 -0.30
CA HIS A 36 4.63 -7.50 -0.32
C HIS A 36 4.91 -8.85 -0.99
N VAL A 37 6.20 -9.19 -1.18
CA VAL A 37 6.60 -10.38 -1.95
C VAL A 37 5.98 -11.69 -1.44
N ALA A 38 5.80 -11.85 -0.12
CA ALA A 38 5.10 -13.02 0.43
C ALA A 38 3.60 -13.02 0.12
N HIS A 39 2.93 -11.85 0.13
CA HIS A 39 1.55 -11.73 -0.32
C HIS A 39 1.42 -12.08 -1.80
N ARG A 40 2.34 -11.61 -2.65
CA ARG A 40 2.35 -11.93 -4.09
C ARG A 40 2.52 -13.43 -4.33
N ALA A 41 3.41 -14.08 -3.58
CA ALA A 41 3.56 -15.55 -3.64
C ALA A 41 2.26 -16.28 -3.26
N LEU A 42 1.54 -15.79 -2.23
CA LEU A 42 0.25 -16.31 -1.82
C LEU A 42 -0.82 -16.13 -2.90
N LEU A 43 -0.93 -14.93 -3.48
CA LEU A 43 -1.88 -14.64 -4.56
C LEU A 43 -1.62 -15.54 -5.78
N ARG A 44 -0.36 -15.68 -6.21
CA ARG A 44 0.02 -16.58 -7.31
C ARG A 44 -0.31 -18.04 -7.03
N ALA A 45 -0.15 -18.50 -5.77
CA ALA A 45 -0.56 -19.84 -5.38
C ALA A 45 -2.07 -20.00 -5.47
N GLY A 46 -2.84 -18.99 -5.03
CA GLY A 46 -4.30 -18.98 -5.15
C GLY A 46 -4.78 -19.02 -6.60
N VAL A 47 -4.19 -18.18 -7.46
CA VAL A 47 -4.51 -18.18 -8.88
C VAL A 47 -4.22 -19.53 -9.53
N ARG A 48 -3.08 -20.16 -9.23
CA ARG A 48 -2.78 -21.51 -9.74
C ARG A 48 -3.77 -22.56 -9.23
N SER A 49 -4.09 -22.51 -7.93
CA SER A 49 -5.06 -23.44 -7.32
C SER A 49 -6.45 -23.30 -7.94
N ALA A 50 -6.91 -22.06 -8.14
CA ALA A 50 -8.19 -21.76 -8.76
C ALA A 50 -8.25 -22.26 -10.22
N ARG A 51 -7.21 -22.01 -11.01
CA ARG A 51 -7.12 -22.49 -12.40
C ARG A 51 -7.16 -24.01 -12.48
N ALA A 52 -6.44 -24.71 -11.58
CA ALA A 52 -6.47 -26.18 -11.50
C ALA A 52 -7.87 -26.70 -11.09
N GLY A 53 -8.60 -25.96 -10.24
CA GLY A 53 -9.97 -26.29 -9.82
C GLY A 53 -11.06 -25.82 -10.79
N GLY A 54 -10.72 -25.17 -11.90
CA GLY A 54 -11.67 -24.68 -12.90
C GLY A 54 -12.62 -23.61 -12.37
N CYS A 55 -12.14 -22.74 -11.45
CA CYS A 55 -12.95 -21.68 -10.84
C CYS A 55 -12.16 -20.36 -10.71
N PRO A 56 -12.83 -19.21 -10.45
CA PRO A 56 -12.15 -17.95 -10.25
C PRO A 56 -11.38 -17.91 -8.93
N CYS A 57 -10.31 -17.08 -8.93
CA CYS A 57 -9.54 -16.74 -7.75
C CYS A 57 -9.99 -15.41 -7.16
N GLY A 58 -10.40 -15.42 -5.90
CA GLY A 58 -10.74 -14.21 -5.16
C GLY A 58 -9.78 -13.91 -4.02
N VAL A 59 -9.84 -12.68 -3.54
CA VAL A 59 -9.19 -12.22 -2.31
C VAL A 59 -10.25 -11.82 -1.31
N PHE A 60 -10.21 -12.40 -0.11
CA PHE A 60 -10.94 -11.89 1.03
C PHE A 60 -10.10 -10.84 1.74
N CYS A 61 -10.58 -9.60 1.76
CA CYS A 61 -9.82 -8.46 2.22
C CYS A 61 -10.68 -7.50 3.06
N PHE A 62 -10.04 -6.82 4.01
CA PHE A 62 -10.70 -5.82 4.82
C PHE A 62 -10.50 -4.41 4.27
N TYR A 63 -11.51 -3.57 4.44
CA TYR A 63 -11.41 -2.14 4.24
C TYR A 63 -11.84 -1.39 5.51
N ARG A 64 -11.37 -0.16 5.65
CA ARG A 64 -11.84 0.78 6.67
C ARG A 64 -12.71 1.83 6.00
N PRO A 65 -13.99 1.98 6.40
CA PRO A 65 -14.94 2.83 5.69
C PRO A 65 -14.54 4.30 5.58
N SER A 66 -13.71 4.81 6.47
CA SER A 66 -13.41 6.24 6.59
C SER A 66 -12.19 6.72 5.80
N SER A 67 -11.31 5.84 5.31
CA SER A 67 -10.04 6.27 4.74
C SER A 67 -9.80 5.87 3.29
N ASP A 68 -10.40 4.76 2.82
CA ASP A 68 -9.97 4.15 1.57
C ASP A 68 -10.98 4.30 0.41
N TYR A 69 -12.26 4.52 0.72
CA TYR A 69 -13.34 4.48 -0.28
C TYR A 69 -13.87 5.85 -0.72
N PHE A 70 -13.67 6.89 0.10
CA PHE A 70 -14.18 8.23 -0.19
C PHE A 70 -13.10 9.29 0.02
N PRO A 71 -12.24 9.54 -0.97
CA PRO A 71 -11.23 10.60 -0.88
C PRO A 71 -11.82 12.01 -0.72
N ALA A 72 -13.12 12.18 -0.87
CA ALA A 72 -13.82 13.46 -0.75
C ALA A 72 -14.26 13.82 0.69
N LEU A 73 -14.18 12.89 1.65
CA LEU A 73 -14.51 13.21 3.05
C LEU A 73 -13.25 13.60 3.81
N PRO A 74 -13.25 14.73 4.52
CA PRO A 74 -12.12 15.12 5.37
C PRO A 74 -11.93 14.03 6.43
N ALA A 75 -10.77 13.38 6.41
CA ALA A 75 -10.43 12.41 7.44
C ALA A 75 -10.29 13.12 8.79
N PRO A 76 -10.79 12.54 9.90
CA PRO A 76 -10.55 13.10 11.23
C PRO A 76 -9.04 13.22 11.47
N GLU A 77 -8.62 14.32 12.08
CA GLU A 77 -7.20 14.66 12.32
C GLU A 77 -6.39 13.56 13.01
N ALA A 78 -7.04 12.76 13.87
CA ALA A 78 -6.46 11.57 14.50
C ALA A 78 -5.97 10.51 13.49
N ALA A 79 -6.50 10.48 12.26
CA ALA A 79 -6.10 9.52 11.23
C ALA A 79 -4.69 9.80 10.69
N TYR A 80 -4.20 11.04 10.74
CA TYR A 80 -2.84 11.39 10.34
C TYR A 80 -1.79 10.93 11.37
N ALA A 81 -2.14 10.95 12.66
CA ALA A 81 -1.24 10.54 13.73
C ALA A 81 -0.98 9.02 13.76
N SER A 82 -1.89 8.21 13.24
CA SER A 82 -1.82 6.74 13.28
C SER A 82 -1.43 6.09 11.96
N GLY A 83 -0.87 6.85 11.00
CA GLY A 83 -0.51 6.38 9.66
C GLY A 83 0.22 5.03 9.68
N THR A 84 -0.45 3.98 9.26
CA THR A 84 0.07 2.62 9.28
C THR A 84 -0.07 1.90 7.96
N HIS A 85 -0.91 2.41 7.04
CA HIS A 85 -1.17 1.76 5.76
C HIS A 85 0.00 1.92 4.78
N LEU A 86 0.48 0.80 4.25
CA LEU A 86 1.56 0.76 3.26
C LEU A 86 1.07 1.07 1.84
N CYS A 87 -0.22 0.91 1.58
CA CYS A 87 -0.84 1.23 0.29
C CYS A 87 -2.30 1.65 0.48
N SER A 88 -2.84 2.41 -0.47
CA SER A 88 -4.27 2.70 -0.57
C SER A 88 -5.06 1.46 -1.02
N LEU A 89 -6.39 1.53 -0.93
CA LEU A 89 -7.24 0.45 -1.47
C LEU A 89 -7.08 0.34 -2.99
N SER A 90 -7.06 1.46 -3.71
CA SER A 90 -6.87 1.46 -5.17
C SER A 90 -5.56 0.81 -5.58
N GLU A 91 -4.44 1.14 -4.92
CA GLU A 91 -3.14 0.48 -5.14
C GLU A 91 -3.21 -1.03 -4.82
N LYS A 92 -3.90 -1.40 -3.74
CA LYS A 92 -4.07 -2.81 -3.36
C LYS A 92 -4.84 -3.59 -4.43
N LEU A 93 -5.97 -3.06 -4.91
CA LEU A 93 -6.78 -3.67 -5.97
C LEU A 93 -6.01 -3.80 -7.28
N ALA A 94 -5.27 -2.77 -7.69
CA ALA A 94 -4.42 -2.81 -8.87
C ALA A 94 -3.37 -3.93 -8.76
N ARG A 95 -2.72 -4.07 -7.60
CA ARG A 95 -1.73 -5.12 -7.35
C ARG A 95 -2.32 -6.53 -7.33
N PHE A 96 -3.56 -6.70 -6.87
CA PHE A 96 -4.26 -7.98 -6.98
C PHE A 96 -4.53 -8.35 -8.43
N ALA A 97 -4.99 -7.37 -9.23
CA ALA A 97 -5.19 -7.56 -10.67
C ALA A 97 -3.90 -7.92 -11.41
N GLU A 98 -2.77 -7.28 -11.08
CA GLU A 98 -1.43 -7.61 -11.62
C GLU A 98 -1.04 -9.07 -11.37
N GLU A 99 -1.45 -9.65 -10.23
CA GLU A 99 -1.18 -11.06 -9.90
C GLU A 99 -2.21 -12.04 -10.48
N GLY A 100 -3.20 -11.55 -11.24
CA GLY A 100 -4.20 -12.38 -11.92
C GLY A 100 -5.39 -12.80 -11.06
N VAL A 101 -5.66 -12.08 -9.98
CA VAL A 101 -6.87 -12.26 -9.16
C VAL A 101 -8.08 -11.78 -9.94
N ASP A 102 -9.15 -12.57 -9.94
CA ASP A 102 -10.35 -12.29 -10.72
C ASP A 102 -11.32 -11.34 -9.99
N PHE A 103 -11.43 -11.45 -8.66
CA PHE A 103 -12.33 -10.62 -7.87
C PHE A 103 -11.82 -10.39 -6.43
N VAL A 104 -12.42 -9.42 -5.76
CA VAL A 104 -12.15 -9.15 -4.34
C VAL A 104 -13.46 -9.15 -3.58
N TRP A 105 -13.47 -9.84 -2.44
CA TRP A 105 -14.50 -9.71 -1.43
C TRP A 105 -14.02 -8.71 -0.37
N LEU A 106 -14.57 -7.52 -0.43
CA LEU A 106 -14.31 -6.46 0.55
C LEU A 106 -15.34 -6.49 1.67
N CYS A 107 -14.88 -6.56 2.91
CA CYS A 107 -15.76 -6.42 4.05
C CYS A 107 -15.16 -5.51 5.13
N SER A 108 -16.03 -4.92 5.95
CA SER A 108 -15.58 -4.24 7.16
C SER A 108 -15.05 -5.27 8.17
N PHE A 109 -13.92 -5.00 8.81
CA PHE A 109 -13.38 -5.88 9.85
C PHE A 109 -14.37 -6.09 11.00
N SER A 110 -15.16 -5.06 11.35
CA SER A 110 -16.19 -5.15 12.38
C SER A 110 -17.31 -6.15 12.05
N ALA A 111 -17.55 -6.43 10.77
CA ALA A 111 -18.57 -7.39 10.35
C ALA A 111 -18.18 -8.86 10.60
N VAL A 112 -16.89 -9.14 10.77
CA VAL A 112 -16.39 -10.52 10.86
C VAL A 112 -15.55 -10.80 12.10
N ARG A 113 -15.12 -9.78 12.84
CA ARG A 113 -14.20 -9.92 13.98
C ARG A 113 -14.74 -10.77 15.13
N ASP A 114 -16.06 -10.76 15.31
CA ASP A 114 -16.74 -11.41 16.43
C ASP A 114 -17.38 -12.76 16.03
N ILE A 115 -17.18 -13.21 14.78
CA ILE A 115 -17.64 -14.52 14.30
C ILE A 115 -16.81 -15.62 14.97
N PRO A 116 -17.43 -16.64 15.58
CA PRO A 116 -16.69 -17.78 16.12
C PRO A 116 -15.80 -18.45 15.07
N ALA A 117 -14.64 -18.94 15.47
CA ALA A 117 -13.70 -19.58 14.54
C ALA A 117 -14.32 -20.80 13.83
N GLY A 118 -15.23 -21.53 14.49
CA GLY A 118 -15.95 -22.66 13.88
C GLY A 118 -16.90 -22.27 12.76
N ASP A 119 -17.49 -21.07 12.82
CA ASP A 119 -18.50 -20.60 11.87
C ASP A 119 -17.89 -19.88 10.65
N PHE A 120 -16.64 -19.43 10.76
CA PHE A 120 -15.99 -18.68 9.70
C PHE A 120 -15.81 -19.48 8.39
N PRO A 121 -15.42 -20.78 8.39
CA PRO A 121 -15.36 -21.58 7.16
C PRO A 121 -16.71 -21.68 6.46
N GLU A 122 -17.81 -21.84 7.21
CA GLU A 122 -19.15 -21.89 6.64
C GLU A 122 -19.56 -20.55 6.04
N LEU A 123 -19.21 -19.43 6.68
CA LEU A 123 -19.39 -18.11 6.10
C LEU A 123 -18.69 -17.97 4.74
N LEU A 124 -17.47 -18.49 4.62
CA LEU A 124 -16.74 -18.47 3.34
C LEU A 124 -17.43 -19.32 2.28
N ARG A 125 -17.95 -20.49 2.64
CA ARG A 125 -18.68 -21.39 1.73
C ARG A 125 -19.98 -20.76 1.23
N THR A 126 -20.82 -20.34 2.15
CA THR A 126 -22.16 -19.81 1.84
C THR A 126 -22.11 -18.38 1.31
N GLY A 127 -21.15 -17.57 1.78
CA GLY A 127 -21.01 -16.16 1.41
C GLY A 127 -20.48 -15.94 0.00
N CYS A 128 -19.61 -16.81 -0.52
CA CYS A 128 -19.00 -16.64 -1.83
C CYS A 128 -18.67 -17.95 -2.57
N GLY A 129 -19.36 -19.06 -2.24
CA GLY A 129 -19.10 -20.35 -2.89
C GLY A 129 -17.66 -20.85 -2.73
N CYS A 130 -16.99 -20.50 -1.62
CA CYS A 130 -15.60 -20.87 -1.40
C CYS A 130 -15.44 -22.39 -1.34
N GLN A 131 -14.65 -22.92 -2.24
CA GLN A 131 -14.33 -24.36 -2.29
C GLN A 131 -12.84 -24.65 -2.03
N GLY A 132 -12.03 -23.63 -1.89
CA GLY A 132 -10.63 -23.75 -1.54
C GLY A 132 -10.08 -22.48 -0.94
N VAL A 133 -9.11 -22.62 -0.06
CA VAL A 133 -8.50 -21.48 0.66
C VAL A 133 -6.98 -21.49 0.51
N VAL A 134 -6.42 -20.29 0.41
CA VAL A 134 -4.98 -20.08 0.41
C VAL A 134 -4.65 -19.04 1.45
N CYS A 135 -3.79 -19.37 2.40
CA CYS A 135 -3.39 -18.44 3.46
C CYS A 135 -1.92 -18.63 3.86
N GLY A 136 -1.40 -17.71 4.64
CA GLY A 136 -0.07 -17.86 5.23
C GLY A 136 -0.09 -18.75 6.50
N PHE A 137 1.06 -19.31 6.87
CA PHE A 137 1.24 -20.19 8.02
C PHE A 137 0.74 -19.59 9.35
N ASN A 138 0.81 -18.27 9.47
CA ASN A 138 0.44 -17.51 10.66
C ASN A 138 -0.95 -16.85 10.58
N TYR A 139 -1.78 -17.26 9.61
CA TYR A 139 -3.12 -16.71 9.44
C TYR A 139 -4.00 -17.00 10.67
N ARG A 140 -4.66 -15.96 11.16
CA ARG A 140 -5.62 -16.02 12.27
C ARG A 140 -6.94 -15.44 11.86
N TYR A 141 -8.04 -16.05 12.35
CA TYR A 141 -9.40 -15.64 12.05
C TYR A 141 -10.36 -15.95 13.20
N GLY A 142 -11.57 -15.45 13.07
CA GLY A 142 -12.62 -15.63 14.08
C GLY A 142 -12.42 -14.77 15.32
N ALA A 143 -13.36 -14.83 16.24
CA ALA A 143 -13.36 -14.05 17.48
C ALA A 143 -12.04 -14.25 18.24
N GLY A 144 -11.42 -13.13 18.63
CA GLY A 144 -10.13 -13.15 19.32
C GLY A 144 -8.96 -13.78 18.54
N GLY A 145 -9.10 -14.05 17.24
CA GLY A 145 -8.08 -14.74 16.44
C GLY A 145 -7.89 -16.20 16.83
N ALA A 146 -8.92 -16.85 17.36
CA ALA A 146 -8.87 -18.24 17.85
C ALA A 146 -8.63 -19.26 16.74
N GLY A 147 -9.10 -18.98 15.51
CA GLY A 147 -8.90 -19.83 14.34
C GLY A 147 -7.47 -19.77 13.80
N THR A 148 -6.95 -20.88 13.33
CA THR A 148 -5.60 -21.04 12.79
C THR A 148 -5.62 -21.50 11.33
N ALA A 149 -4.51 -21.30 10.62
CA ALA A 149 -4.34 -21.82 9.26
C ALA A 149 -4.59 -23.34 9.16
N ALA A 150 -4.15 -24.11 10.14
CA ALA A 150 -4.36 -25.57 10.19
C ALA A 150 -5.85 -25.95 10.35
N MET A 151 -6.58 -25.25 11.24
CA MET A 151 -8.03 -25.46 11.38
C MET A 151 -8.77 -25.12 10.09
N LEU A 152 -8.37 -24.03 9.43
CA LEU A 152 -8.97 -23.63 8.16
C LEU A 152 -8.69 -24.65 7.06
N ALA A 153 -7.46 -25.14 6.94
CA ALA A 153 -7.10 -26.17 5.99
C ALA A 153 -7.92 -27.47 6.23
N ALA A 154 -8.07 -27.88 7.48
CA ALA A 154 -8.90 -29.04 7.82
C ALA A 154 -10.38 -28.85 7.42
N ALA A 155 -10.93 -27.64 7.58
CA ALA A 155 -12.30 -27.34 7.17
C ALA A 155 -12.54 -27.41 5.65
N PHE A 156 -11.47 -27.26 4.83
CA PHE A 156 -11.51 -27.32 3.36
C PHE A 156 -10.79 -28.56 2.80
N SER A 157 -10.91 -29.72 3.45
CA SER A 157 -10.26 -30.96 3.05
C SER A 157 -11.24 -32.03 2.54
N CYS A 158 -12.49 -31.65 2.20
CA CYS A 158 -13.42 -32.60 1.57
C CYS A 158 -12.98 -32.94 0.13
N PRO A 159 -13.27 -34.14 -0.38
CA PRO A 159 -12.91 -34.54 -1.75
C PRO A 159 -13.49 -33.63 -2.85
N SER A 160 -14.59 -32.92 -2.56
CA SER A 160 -15.21 -31.96 -3.47
C SER A 160 -14.55 -30.58 -3.45
N ASP A 161 -13.68 -30.33 -2.46
CA ASP A 161 -12.98 -29.05 -2.32
C ASP A 161 -11.76 -28.98 -3.24
N VAL A 162 -11.36 -27.72 -3.56
CA VAL A 162 -10.03 -27.48 -4.10
C VAL A 162 -9.04 -27.57 -2.93
N PRO A 163 -7.98 -28.36 -3.02
CA PRO A 163 -7.06 -28.58 -1.90
C PRO A 163 -6.57 -27.28 -1.28
N PRO A 164 -6.65 -27.11 0.05
CA PRO A 164 -6.20 -25.91 0.73
C PRO A 164 -4.68 -25.76 0.64
N VAL A 165 -4.21 -24.51 0.54
CA VAL A 165 -2.78 -24.22 0.48
C VAL A 165 -2.40 -23.30 1.64
N VAL A 166 -1.50 -23.78 2.49
CA VAL A 166 -0.90 -22.96 3.56
C VAL A 166 0.55 -22.67 3.20
N LEU A 167 0.86 -21.42 2.90
CA LEU A 167 2.21 -21.03 2.54
C LEU A 167 3.09 -20.97 3.79
N PRO A 168 4.32 -21.50 3.70
CA PRO A 168 5.30 -21.37 4.78
C PRO A 168 5.78 -19.93 4.95
N GLU A 169 6.52 -19.70 6.03
CA GLU A 169 7.19 -18.41 6.27
C GLU A 169 8.15 -18.08 5.11
N MET A 170 8.00 -16.88 4.56
CA MET A 170 8.97 -16.34 3.61
C MET A 170 9.96 -15.44 4.36
N ARG A 171 11.24 -15.70 4.17
CA ARG A 171 12.34 -14.93 4.76
C ARG A 171 13.15 -14.23 3.66
N LEU A 172 13.56 -13.01 3.93
CA LEU A 172 14.44 -12.24 3.07
C LEU A 172 15.45 -11.49 3.96
N ALA A 173 16.73 -11.55 3.60
CA ALA A 173 17.81 -11.15 4.50
C ALA A 173 17.64 -11.87 5.85
N ASP A 174 17.84 -11.22 6.96
CA ASP A 174 17.86 -11.84 8.28
C ASP A 174 16.48 -11.94 8.97
N GLY A 175 15.37 -11.88 8.21
CA GLY A 175 14.07 -11.91 8.88
C GLY A 175 12.87 -12.19 7.99
N THR A 176 11.73 -12.41 8.64
CA THR A 176 10.43 -12.68 8.02
C THR A 176 9.98 -11.51 7.16
N VAL A 177 9.48 -11.79 5.96
CA VAL A 177 8.78 -10.81 5.14
C VAL A 177 7.40 -10.52 5.73
N SER A 178 7.19 -9.29 6.19
CA SER A 178 5.92 -8.87 6.78
C SER A 178 5.67 -7.37 6.62
N SER A 179 4.40 -6.96 6.64
CA SER A 179 4.02 -5.54 6.64
C SER A 179 4.61 -4.78 7.84
N SER A 180 4.73 -5.43 9.00
CA SER A 180 5.32 -4.82 10.20
C SER A 180 6.80 -4.49 9.99
N ARG A 181 7.56 -5.39 9.36
CA ARG A 181 8.98 -5.15 9.06
C ARG A 181 9.18 -4.06 8.01
N ILE A 182 8.30 -4.00 7.01
CA ILE A 182 8.30 -2.91 6.02
C ILE A 182 8.05 -1.56 6.71
N ARG A 183 7.05 -1.49 7.63
CA ARG A 183 6.79 -0.27 8.39
C ARG A 183 8.00 0.14 9.25
N ALA A 184 8.66 -0.82 9.89
CA ALA A 184 9.86 -0.56 10.67
C ALA A 184 10.97 0.01 9.80
N ALA A 185 11.25 -0.59 8.63
CA ALA A 185 12.25 -0.12 7.69
C ALA A 185 11.96 1.31 7.20
N LEU A 186 10.72 1.63 6.85
CA LEU A 186 10.34 2.98 6.41
C LEU A 186 10.48 4.01 7.54
N ARG A 187 10.11 3.64 8.77
CA ARG A 187 10.24 4.53 9.94
C ARG A 187 11.68 4.75 10.38
N SER A 188 12.58 3.82 10.11
CA SER A 188 14.02 3.96 10.39
C SER A 188 14.80 4.62 9.24
N GLY A 189 14.14 5.01 8.14
CA GLY A 189 14.82 5.62 7.00
C GLY A 189 15.55 4.60 6.11
N ASP A 190 15.05 3.38 6.02
CA ASP A 190 15.59 2.35 5.12
C ASP A 190 14.57 1.97 4.00
N PRO A 191 14.38 2.85 3.00
CA PRO A 191 13.50 2.57 1.87
C PRO A 191 14.02 1.43 0.99
N ARG A 192 15.32 1.14 1.01
CA ARG A 192 15.91 0.03 0.24
C ARG A 192 15.47 -1.33 0.79
N LEU A 193 15.53 -1.52 2.11
CA LEU A 193 15.01 -2.73 2.75
C LEU A 193 13.49 -2.83 2.54
N ALA A 194 12.77 -1.72 2.70
CA ALA A 194 11.34 -1.69 2.44
C ALA A 194 11.00 -2.11 1.01
N ALA A 195 11.77 -1.64 0.02
CA ALA A 195 11.61 -2.01 -1.40
C ALA A 195 11.92 -3.50 -1.63
N ALA A 196 13.00 -4.03 -1.05
CA ALA A 196 13.34 -5.45 -1.14
C ALA A 196 12.23 -6.35 -0.58
N LEU A 197 11.69 -6.00 0.60
CA LEU A 197 10.58 -6.74 1.23
C LEU A 197 9.27 -6.62 0.44
N SER A 198 8.99 -5.44 -0.15
CA SER A 198 7.77 -5.17 -0.90
C SER A 198 7.82 -5.68 -2.34
N GLY A 199 9.04 -5.87 -2.90
CA GLY A 199 9.28 -6.11 -4.32
C GLY A 199 9.10 -4.86 -5.19
N ARG A 200 9.01 -3.67 -4.57
CA ARG A 200 8.88 -2.34 -5.22
C ARG A 200 9.20 -1.23 -4.23
N ALA A 201 9.56 -0.06 -4.74
CA ALA A 201 9.76 1.12 -3.92
C ALA A 201 8.46 1.53 -3.19
N TYR A 202 8.61 2.08 -2.00
CA TYR A 202 7.51 2.76 -1.32
C TYR A 202 7.21 4.06 -2.05
N SER A 203 5.95 4.34 -2.35
CA SER A 203 5.56 5.46 -3.20
C SER A 203 4.50 6.35 -2.55
N LEU A 204 4.51 7.62 -2.92
CA LEU A 204 3.46 8.60 -2.66
C LEU A 204 2.92 9.08 -4.00
N GLU A 205 1.61 8.91 -4.22
CA GLU A 205 0.91 9.43 -5.38
C GLU A 205 -0.10 10.49 -4.94
N GLY A 206 -0.20 11.57 -5.71
CA GLY A 206 -1.14 12.62 -5.42
C GLY A 206 -1.09 13.77 -6.42
N CYS A 207 -2.05 14.68 -6.26
CA CYS A 207 -2.12 15.92 -7.02
C CYS A 207 -1.14 16.94 -6.44
N VAL A 208 -0.36 17.58 -7.31
CA VAL A 208 0.58 18.64 -6.91
C VAL A 208 -0.17 19.90 -6.50
N VAL A 209 0.10 20.36 -5.29
CA VAL A 209 -0.50 21.59 -4.73
C VAL A 209 0.52 22.71 -4.62
N ALA A 210 0.02 23.95 -4.53
CA ALA A 210 0.88 25.12 -4.34
C ALA A 210 1.62 25.07 -3.00
N GLY A 211 2.90 25.43 -3.02
CA GLY A 211 3.77 25.58 -1.86
C GLY A 211 4.12 27.03 -1.54
N ARG A 212 5.11 27.24 -0.66
CA ARG A 212 5.63 28.57 -0.30
C ARG A 212 6.54 29.20 -1.37
N HIS A 213 6.78 28.51 -2.50
CA HIS A 213 7.64 28.92 -3.60
C HIS A 213 9.11 29.25 -3.20
N LEU A 214 9.57 28.81 -2.01
CA LEU A 214 10.94 29.05 -1.56
C LEU A 214 11.96 28.35 -2.48
N GLY A 215 11.68 27.10 -2.86
CA GLY A 215 12.53 26.34 -3.81
C GLY A 215 12.67 27.08 -5.15
N HIS A 216 11.61 27.70 -5.65
CA HIS A 216 11.67 28.47 -6.91
C HIS A 216 12.66 29.63 -6.82
N ARG A 217 12.66 30.37 -5.69
CA ARG A 217 13.61 31.47 -5.44
C ARG A 217 15.07 31.00 -5.34
N LEU A 218 15.29 29.76 -4.98
CA LEU A 218 16.62 29.14 -4.85
C LEU A 218 17.10 28.46 -6.16
N GLY A 219 16.27 28.39 -7.21
CA GLY A 219 16.57 27.68 -8.45
C GLY A 219 16.20 26.17 -8.42
N PHE A 220 15.52 25.69 -7.36
CA PHE A 220 15.08 24.30 -7.20
C PHE A 220 13.56 24.26 -6.98
N PRO A 221 12.73 24.46 -8.02
CA PRO A 221 11.29 24.44 -7.88
C PRO A 221 10.80 23.07 -7.41
N THR A 222 9.91 23.06 -6.39
CA THR A 222 9.42 21.83 -5.77
C THR A 222 7.94 21.60 -6.04
N ALA A 223 7.57 20.35 -6.38
CA ALA A 223 6.22 19.83 -6.36
C ALA A 223 5.88 19.42 -4.93
N ASN A 224 4.70 19.82 -4.45
CA ASN A 224 4.25 19.52 -3.09
C ASN A 224 3.12 18.53 -3.11
N LEU A 225 3.27 17.44 -2.35
CA LEU A 225 2.27 16.41 -2.13
C LEU A 225 1.96 16.29 -0.63
N TYR A 226 0.72 15.98 -0.30
CA TYR A 226 0.34 15.60 1.06
C TYR A 226 0.15 14.10 1.18
N PHE A 227 0.55 13.53 2.31
CA PHE A 227 0.24 12.14 2.62
C PHE A 227 -1.27 12.00 2.89
N PRO A 228 -1.95 11.04 2.23
CA PRO A 228 -3.33 10.71 2.55
C PRO A 228 -3.48 10.27 4.00
N ALA A 229 -4.66 10.49 4.57
CA ALA A 229 -4.98 10.02 5.91
C ALA A 229 -4.75 8.51 6.06
N GLY A 230 -4.13 8.10 7.17
CA GLY A 230 -3.81 6.71 7.44
C GLY A 230 -2.62 6.14 6.66
N ARG A 231 -2.07 6.87 5.68
CA ARG A 231 -0.86 6.46 4.96
C ARG A 231 0.36 6.51 5.89
N LEU A 232 1.22 5.50 5.82
CA LEU A 232 2.49 5.51 6.55
C LEU A 232 3.36 6.66 6.05
N ILE A 233 3.83 7.48 6.99
CA ILE A 233 4.82 8.51 6.72
C ILE A 233 6.19 7.90 7.01
N PRO A 234 7.11 7.84 6.03
CA PRO A 234 8.46 7.36 6.27
C PRO A 234 9.23 8.32 7.19
N ALA A 235 10.42 7.96 7.61
CA ALA A 235 11.27 8.82 8.42
C ALA A 235 11.37 10.22 7.81
N HIS A 236 11.29 11.26 8.63
CA HIS A 236 11.49 12.62 8.14
C HIS A 236 12.91 12.83 7.65
N GLY A 237 13.07 13.52 6.54
CA GLY A 237 14.38 13.76 5.93
C GLY A 237 14.32 13.81 4.41
N VAL A 238 15.49 13.79 3.81
CA VAL A 238 15.69 13.96 2.38
C VAL A 238 15.95 12.60 1.74
N TYR A 239 15.28 12.35 0.62
CA TYR A 239 15.33 11.11 -0.14
C TYR A 239 15.72 11.35 -1.58
N ALA A 240 16.54 10.47 -2.13
CA ALA A 240 16.59 10.29 -3.57
C ALA A 240 15.31 9.59 -4.03
N ALA A 241 14.71 10.08 -5.09
CA ALA A 241 13.41 9.63 -5.56
C ALA A 241 13.37 9.47 -7.08
N ARG A 242 12.49 8.57 -7.56
CA ARG A 242 12.06 8.52 -8.96
C ARG A 242 10.68 9.13 -9.06
N VAL A 243 10.52 10.10 -9.94
CA VAL A 243 9.29 10.88 -10.08
C VAL A 243 8.65 10.57 -11.42
N TYR A 244 7.43 10.05 -11.37
CA TYR A 244 6.60 9.79 -12.54
C TYR A 244 5.64 10.96 -12.72
N THR A 245 5.77 11.62 -13.84
CA THR A 245 4.90 12.73 -14.26
C THR A 245 4.14 12.34 -15.53
N PRO A 246 3.10 13.06 -15.92
CA PRO A 246 2.48 12.85 -17.23
C PRO A 246 3.42 13.05 -18.43
N ASP A 247 4.53 13.74 -18.23
CA ASP A 247 5.50 14.07 -19.30
C ASP A 247 6.71 13.13 -19.31
N GLY A 248 6.80 12.17 -18.37
CA GLY A 248 7.89 11.20 -18.31
C GLY A 248 8.34 10.88 -16.88
N VAL A 249 9.46 10.17 -16.80
CA VAL A 249 10.08 9.73 -15.55
C VAL A 249 11.38 10.51 -15.34
N PHE A 250 11.53 11.06 -14.13
CA PHE A 250 12.64 11.96 -13.79
C PHE A 250 13.27 11.55 -12.46
N PRO A 251 14.57 11.80 -12.26
CA PRO A 251 15.15 11.77 -10.93
C PRO A 251 14.60 12.94 -10.09
N GLY A 252 14.60 12.78 -8.78
CA GLY A 252 14.14 13.83 -7.88
C GLY A 252 14.74 13.75 -6.49
N VAL A 253 14.70 14.86 -5.79
CA VAL A 253 15.03 14.97 -4.38
C VAL A 253 13.76 15.33 -3.62
N SER A 254 13.38 14.47 -2.68
CA SER A 254 12.14 14.63 -1.90
C SER A 254 12.45 14.86 -0.44
N ASN A 255 11.95 15.96 0.12
CA ASN A 255 11.94 16.19 1.55
C ASN A 255 10.60 15.76 2.14
N VAL A 256 10.63 14.80 3.07
CA VAL A 256 9.48 14.37 3.87
C VAL A 256 9.55 15.07 5.21
N GLY A 257 8.54 15.84 5.54
CA GLY A 257 8.51 16.61 6.77
C GLY A 257 7.10 16.99 7.20
N VAL A 258 7.04 17.84 8.23
CA VAL A 258 5.78 18.36 8.75
C VAL A 258 5.78 19.87 8.55
N ARG A 259 4.78 20.37 7.83
CA ARG A 259 4.59 21.80 7.71
C ARG A 259 3.75 22.35 8.87
N PRO A 260 4.19 23.43 9.54
CA PRO A 260 3.27 24.26 10.31
C PRO A 260 2.20 24.81 9.36
N THR A 261 0.93 24.54 9.65
CA THR A 261 -0.18 25.04 8.83
C THR A 261 -0.34 26.55 9.08
N VAL A 262 -0.44 27.31 7.98
CA VAL A 262 -0.69 28.76 8.03
C VAL A 262 -2.18 29.05 8.28
N ASP A 263 -3.03 28.05 8.16
CA ASP A 263 -4.49 28.16 8.14
C ASP A 263 -5.14 28.01 9.52
N GLY A 264 -4.37 28.17 10.62
CA GLY A 264 -4.92 28.09 11.98
C GLY A 264 -5.40 26.69 12.41
N SER A 265 -5.19 25.65 11.60
CA SER A 265 -5.45 24.26 12.02
C SER A 265 -4.43 23.83 13.07
N ALA A 266 -4.91 23.24 14.18
CA ALA A 266 -4.09 22.89 15.34
C ALA A 266 -3.01 21.81 15.05
N HIS A 267 -3.02 21.18 13.87
CA HIS A 267 -2.14 20.05 13.55
C HIS A 267 -1.44 20.22 12.20
N PRO A 268 -0.09 20.18 12.20
CA PRO A 268 0.71 20.28 11.00
C PRO A 268 0.51 19.03 10.13
N ARG A 269 0.26 19.22 8.82
CA ARG A 269 0.07 18.10 7.87
C ARG A 269 1.41 17.61 7.34
N PRO A 270 1.66 16.28 7.39
CA PRO A 270 2.83 15.70 6.73
C PRO A 270 2.78 15.94 5.22
N ASN A 271 3.90 16.40 4.67
CA ASN A 271 4.03 16.66 3.25
C ASN A 271 5.32 16.07 2.68
N CYS A 272 5.37 15.98 1.38
CA CYS A 272 6.53 15.64 0.58
C CYS A 272 6.77 16.78 -0.41
N GLU A 273 7.93 17.44 -0.30
CA GLU A 273 8.37 18.47 -1.23
C GLU A 273 9.42 17.88 -2.15
N THR A 274 9.11 17.75 -3.44
CA THR A 274 9.97 17.09 -4.41
C THR A 274 10.50 18.05 -5.46
N TYR A 275 11.82 18.23 -5.50
CA TYR A 275 12.51 18.83 -6.64
C TYR A 275 12.64 17.79 -7.75
N VAL A 276 12.07 18.05 -8.93
CA VAL A 276 12.13 17.17 -10.10
C VAL A 276 13.28 17.62 -10.99
N ILE A 277 14.33 16.82 -11.02
CA ILE A 277 15.58 17.16 -11.71
C ILE A 277 15.40 17.07 -13.22
N GLY A 278 15.78 18.14 -13.95
CA GLY A 278 15.67 18.19 -15.41
C GLY A 278 14.26 18.42 -15.95
N PHE A 279 13.25 18.55 -15.08
CA PHE A 279 11.91 18.89 -15.52
C PHE A 279 11.73 20.39 -15.66
N SER A 280 11.18 20.80 -16.80
CA SER A 280 10.74 22.19 -17.05
C SER A 280 9.27 22.18 -17.45
N GLY A 281 8.42 22.78 -16.62
CA GLY A 281 6.98 22.83 -16.88
C GLY A 281 6.16 23.09 -15.64
N ASN A 282 4.84 23.01 -15.77
CA ASN A 282 3.90 23.22 -14.68
C ASN A 282 3.27 21.89 -14.25
N LEU A 283 3.50 21.49 -13.00
CA LEU A 283 2.91 20.30 -12.40
C LEU A 283 1.71 20.61 -11.50
N TYR A 284 1.35 21.86 -11.23
CA TYR A 284 0.21 22.20 -10.37
C TYR A 284 -1.10 21.61 -10.91
N GLY A 285 -1.85 20.96 -10.02
CA GLY A 285 -3.09 20.27 -10.38
C GLY A 285 -2.90 18.94 -11.13
N ARG A 286 -1.67 18.56 -11.47
CA ARG A 286 -1.37 17.29 -12.14
C ARG A 286 -1.07 16.20 -11.10
N SER A 287 -1.45 14.96 -11.38
CA SER A 287 -1.08 13.81 -10.56
C SER A 287 0.34 13.37 -10.88
N ILE A 288 1.15 13.17 -9.84
CA ILE A 288 2.48 12.59 -9.94
C ILE A 288 2.63 11.45 -8.93
N ARG A 289 3.57 10.53 -9.20
CA ARG A 289 4.01 9.51 -8.25
C ARG A 289 5.47 9.70 -7.91
N VAL A 290 5.80 9.64 -6.63
CA VAL A 290 7.16 9.74 -6.09
C VAL A 290 7.51 8.41 -5.44
N ASP A 291 8.48 7.70 -6.00
CA ASP A 291 9.03 6.45 -5.45
C ASP A 291 10.28 6.80 -4.61
N PHE A 292 10.28 6.49 -3.31
CA PHE A 292 11.40 6.74 -2.41
C PHE A 292 12.45 5.63 -2.57
N LEU A 293 13.67 5.98 -3.02
CA LEU A 293 14.71 5.02 -3.36
C LEU A 293 15.78 4.88 -2.27
N GLU A 294 16.27 6.00 -1.75
CA GLU A 294 17.34 6.05 -0.75
C GLU A 294 17.12 7.22 0.21
N TYR A 295 17.37 7.00 1.50
CA TYR A 295 17.41 8.06 2.50
C TYR A 295 18.79 8.72 2.46
N LEU A 296 18.85 10.00 2.13
CA LEU A 296 20.10 10.73 1.96
C LEU A 296 20.59 11.33 3.26
N ARG A 297 19.69 11.99 4.00
CA ARG A 297 20.04 12.65 5.26
C ARG A 297 18.79 13.09 6.04
N PRO A 298 18.91 13.38 7.35
CA PRO A 298 17.84 14.02 8.11
C PRO A 298 17.62 15.48 7.68
N GLU A 299 16.47 16.03 8.06
CA GLU A 299 16.25 17.48 7.99
C GLU A 299 17.27 18.21 8.86
N GLN A 300 17.82 19.30 8.34
CA GLN A 300 18.79 20.12 9.07
C GLN A 300 18.55 21.61 8.79
N LYS A 301 18.95 22.44 9.75
CA LYS A 301 18.99 23.89 9.56
C LYS A 301 20.32 24.27 8.92
N PHE A 302 20.29 25.21 7.98
CA PHE A 302 21.48 25.73 7.32
C PHE A 302 21.80 27.13 7.85
N SER A 303 23.08 27.46 7.88
CA SER A 303 23.57 28.76 8.31
C SER A 303 23.11 29.91 7.38
N ASP A 304 23.04 29.58 6.09
CA ASP A 304 22.72 30.54 5.03
C ASP A 304 22.13 29.83 3.80
N LEU A 305 21.71 30.62 2.80
CA LEU A 305 21.10 30.13 1.58
C LEU A 305 22.11 29.38 0.67
N ASP A 306 23.38 29.73 0.71
CA ASP A 306 24.40 29.10 -0.14
C ASP A 306 24.74 27.71 0.38
N ALA A 307 24.81 27.52 1.70
CA ALA A 307 24.92 26.20 2.33
C ALA A 307 23.72 25.28 2.00
N LEU A 308 22.50 25.83 1.99
CA LEU A 308 21.30 25.11 1.58
C LEU A 308 21.37 24.72 0.11
N ARG A 309 21.75 25.65 -0.80
CA ARG A 309 21.91 25.37 -2.24
C ARG A 309 22.94 24.27 -2.50
N ALA A 310 24.10 24.35 -1.85
CA ALA A 310 25.14 23.35 -1.99
C ALA A 310 24.70 21.95 -1.51
N ALA A 311 23.89 21.90 -0.44
CA ALA A 311 23.33 20.63 0.04
C ALA A 311 22.32 20.06 -0.96
N ILE A 312 21.40 20.86 -1.49
CA ILE A 312 20.42 20.41 -2.50
C ILE A 312 21.13 19.93 -3.77
N ALA A 313 22.19 20.61 -4.21
CA ALA A 313 22.96 20.21 -5.38
C ALA A 313 23.59 18.82 -5.20
N ARG A 314 24.22 18.56 -4.04
CA ARG A 314 24.77 17.22 -3.72
C ARG A 314 23.69 16.13 -3.67
N ASP A 315 22.55 16.44 -3.03
CA ASP A 315 21.41 15.53 -3.00
C ASP A 315 20.89 15.22 -4.41
N ALA A 316 20.86 16.23 -5.29
CA ALA A 316 20.44 16.08 -6.69
C ALA A 316 21.41 15.24 -7.51
N GLU A 317 22.72 15.43 -7.37
CA GLU A 317 23.75 14.59 -8.00
C GLU A 317 23.55 13.12 -7.60
N ARG A 318 23.38 12.85 -6.30
CA ARG A 318 23.15 11.49 -5.80
C ARG A 318 21.86 10.88 -6.32
N ALA A 319 20.78 11.66 -6.39
CA ALA A 319 19.49 11.20 -6.92
C ALA A 319 19.58 10.89 -8.42
N ALA A 320 20.32 11.69 -9.20
CA ALA A 320 20.53 11.46 -10.62
C ALA A 320 21.30 10.16 -10.90
N GLU A 321 22.31 9.82 -10.08
CA GLU A 321 23.04 8.54 -10.18
C GLU A 321 22.15 7.31 -9.98
N LEU A 322 21.15 7.40 -9.09
CA LEU A 322 20.26 6.28 -8.73
C LEU A 322 19.12 6.07 -9.72
N VAL A 323 18.78 7.08 -10.48
CA VAL A 323 17.69 7.06 -11.47
C VAL A 323 18.31 7.25 -12.86
N LEU A 324 19.17 6.31 -13.28
CA LEU A 324 19.64 6.29 -14.65
C LEU A 324 18.46 6.10 -15.61
N PRO A 325 18.41 6.79 -16.76
CA PRO A 325 17.43 6.49 -17.79
C PRO A 325 17.56 5.04 -18.25
N GLU A 326 16.43 4.36 -18.37
CA GLU A 326 16.33 3.02 -18.99
C GLU A 326 16.58 3.12 -20.48
#